data_0fc307c25428e793eec38e7a70a5c54c
#
_entry.id   0fc307c25428e793eec38e7a70a5c54c
#
_cell.length_a   1.000
_cell.length_b   1.000
_cell.length_c   1.000
_cell.angle_alpha   90.00
_cell.angle_beta   90.00
_cell.angle_gamma   90.00
#
_symmetry.space_group_name_H-M   'P 1'
#
loop_
_entity.id
_entity.type
_entity.pdbx_description
1 polymer ?
#
loop_
_entity_poly.entity_id
_entity_poly.type
_entity_poly.pdbx_seq_one_letter_code
_entity_poly.pdbx_strand_id
1 'polypeptide(L)'
;NEKGLAMAGLNFVGNAVYREPIAETETDAAHNRAAEGAGTTKIQGEEKPRRVKNVAQFEFISYLLSRCASIAEVRAELADLNLTGTPYSEHFPPAQLHWIIADKEETITVESVAEGLKIYDNPAGVLTNNPPFDLQMFHLNNYRQLSPQQPENRFAPQLPLVTYSRGMGAIGLPGDLSSMSRFVRVAFTRAHAVSDDAESASVSQFFHILGSVDQQRGCCEVADGKYEITIYTSCCNASRGIYYYTTYNNSRVTAVDMHRENLDDAVLSRYPMLTEMDILLQNA
;
A
#
# COMPACT_ATOMS: atom_id res chain seq x y z
N ASN A 1 1.17 8.43 10.79
CA ASN A 1 1.40 9.60 11.64
C ASN A 1 0.49 9.57 12.89
N GLU A 2 0.64 10.56 13.78
CA GLU A 2 -0.12 10.66 15.03
C GLU A 2 -1.62 10.98 14.82
N LYS A 3 -2.04 11.32 13.63
CA LYS A 3 -3.45 11.54 13.26
C LYS A 3 -4.12 10.27 12.71
N GLY A 4 -3.37 9.19 12.55
CA GLY A 4 -3.89 7.91 12.10
C GLY A 4 -3.84 7.70 10.58
N LEU A 5 -3.16 8.57 9.84
CA LEU A 5 -2.87 8.36 8.42
C LEU A 5 -1.67 7.42 8.28
N ALA A 6 -1.81 6.39 7.45
CA ALA A 6 -0.76 5.42 7.14
C ALA A 6 -0.52 5.33 5.63
N MET A 7 0.73 5.08 5.24
CA MET A 7 1.12 4.99 3.83
C MET A 7 2.23 3.96 3.63
N ALA A 8 2.18 3.25 2.51
CA ALA A 8 3.24 2.35 2.08
C ALA A 8 3.52 2.52 0.58
N GLY A 9 4.79 2.40 0.19
CA GLY A 9 5.23 2.38 -1.21
C GLY A 9 5.63 0.97 -1.61
N LEU A 10 5.23 0.54 -2.82
CA LEU A 10 5.50 -0.78 -3.38
C LEU A 10 6.13 -0.63 -4.76
N ASN A 11 6.95 -1.59 -5.16
CA ASN A 11 7.58 -1.61 -6.48
C ASN A 11 6.53 -1.65 -7.60
N PHE A 12 6.71 -0.74 -8.57
CA PHE A 12 5.84 -0.58 -9.73
C PHE A 12 6.67 -0.47 -11.02
N VAL A 13 7.62 -1.38 -11.15
CA VAL A 13 8.68 -1.36 -12.18
C VAL A 13 8.08 -1.42 -13.58
N GLY A 14 8.56 -0.51 -14.46
CA GLY A 14 8.12 -0.42 -15.85
C GLY A 14 6.79 0.33 -16.07
N ASN A 15 6.06 0.67 -15.01
CA ASN A 15 4.80 1.42 -15.09
C ASN A 15 4.92 2.83 -14.47
N ALA A 16 5.76 3.00 -13.45
CA ALA A 16 5.96 4.30 -12.83
C ALA A 16 6.64 5.28 -13.79
N VAL A 17 6.02 6.44 -13.99
CA VAL A 17 6.54 7.56 -14.78
C VAL A 17 6.42 8.82 -13.95
N TYR A 18 7.54 9.47 -13.69
CA TYR A 18 7.59 10.74 -12.95
C TYR A 18 7.80 11.91 -13.91
N ARG A 19 7.39 13.09 -13.47
CA ARG A 19 7.52 14.32 -14.25
C ARG A 19 8.83 15.04 -13.94
N GLU A 20 9.24 15.91 -14.84
CA GLU A 20 10.32 16.87 -14.58
C GLU A 20 9.84 17.93 -13.58
N PRO A 21 10.74 18.47 -12.74
CA PRO A 21 10.42 19.58 -11.88
C PRO A 21 9.96 20.81 -12.68
N ILE A 22 8.86 21.40 -12.27
CA ILE A 22 8.34 22.66 -12.85
C ILE A 22 9.10 23.81 -12.22
N ALA A 23 9.65 24.72 -13.04
CA ALA A 23 10.33 25.91 -12.55
C ALA A 23 9.33 26.87 -11.85
N GLU A 24 9.75 27.51 -10.76
CA GLU A 24 8.89 28.43 -9.99
C GLU A 24 8.27 29.54 -10.84
N THR A 25 8.97 29.98 -11.89
CA THR A 25 8.49 31.00 -12.84
C THR A 25 7.42 30.48 -13.81
N GLU A 26 7.32 29.17 -14.04
CA GLU A 26 6.33 28.58 -14.95
C GLU A 26 4.99 28.34 -14.27
N THR A 27 4.97 28.24 -12.94
CA THR A 27 3.73 28.11 -12.16
C THR A 27 2.83 29.33 -12.31
N ASP A 28 3.41 30.54 -12.46
CA ASP A 28 2.67 31.79 -12.67
C ASP A 28 2.24 31.98 -14.14
N ALA A 29 3.03 31.47 -15.12
CA ALA A 29 2.77 31.64 -16.54
C ALA A 29 1.72 30.70 -17.12
N ALA A 30 1.63 29.45 -16.60
CA ALA A 30 0.60 28.48 -17.03
C ALA A 30 -0.81 28.92 -16.59
N HIS A 31 -0.92 29.61 -15.46
CA HIS A 31 -2.18 30.15 -14.94
C HIS A 31 -2.70 31.33 -15.78
N ASN A 32 -1.81 32.19 -16.22
CA ASN A 32 -2.18 33.35 -17.06
C ASN A 32 -2.66 32.92 -18.46
N ARG A 33 -2.11 31.85 -19.06
CA ARG A 33 -2.56 31.34 -20.37
C ARG A 33 -3.93 30.66 -20.33
N ALA A 34 -4.30 30.03 -19.21
CA ALA A 34 -5.63 29.45 -19.04
C ALA A 34 -6.70 30.52 -18.85
N ALA A 35 -6.35 31.68 -18.31
CA ALA A 35 -7.26 32.83 -18.10
C ALA A 35 -7.51 33.66 -19.38
N GLU A 36 -6.57 33.67 -20.35
CA GLU A 36 -6.70 34.42 -21.61
C GLU A 36 -7.53 33.72 -22.69
N GLY A 37 -7.82 32.40 -22.53
CA GLY A 37 -8.60 31.59 -23.48
C GLY A 37 -10.11 31.51 -23.24
N ALA A 38 -10.61 32.03 -22.13
CA ALA A 38 -12.04 31.99 -21.80
C ALA A 38 -12.62 33.40 -21.78
N GLY A 39 -13.42 33.71 -22.82
CA GLY A 39 -14.12 35.00 -22.92
C GLY A 39 -15.04 35.27 -21.74
N THR A 40 -14.79 36.35 -21.07
CA THR A 40 -15.58 37.19 -20.17
C THR A 40 -16.89 36.64 -19.58
N THR A 41 -16.88 36.31 -18.29
CA THR A 41 -17.84 36.83 -17.34
C THR A 41 -17.16 36.86 -15.96
N LYS A 42 -16.89 38.06 -15.44
CA LYS A 42 -16.33 38.28 -14.09
C LYS A 42 -17.33 37.81 -13.03
N ILE A 43 -17.02 36.69 -12.37
CA ILE A 43 -17.60 36.36 -11.06
C ILE A 43 -16.49 36.65 -10.04
N GLN A 44 -16.79 37.59 -9.14
CA GLN A 44 -15.91 38.01 -8.07
C GLN A 44 -15.75 36.86 -7.06
N GLY A 45 -14.55 36.32 -7.01
CA GLY A 45 -13.97 35.45 -6.04
C GLY A 45 -12.55 35.25 -6.49
N GLU A 46 -11.61 36.02 -5.95
CA GLU A 46 -10.18 35.86 -6.24
C GLU A 46 -9.73 34.48 -5.71
N GLU A 47 -9.82 33.42 -6.53
CA GLU A 47 -9.04 32.20 -6.28
C GLU A 47 -7.57 32.56 -6.42
N LYS A 48 -6.83 32.47 -5.30
CA LYS A 48 -5.37 32.60 -5.33
C LYS A 48 -4.80 31.59 -6.32
N PRO A 49 -3.81 31.97 -7.16
CA PRO A 49 -3.18 31.04 -8.09
C PRO A 49 -2.65 29.82 -7.32
N ARG A 50 -3.10 28.62 -7.72
CA ARG A 50 -2.64 27.36 -7.14
C ARG A 50 -1.18 27.15 -7.52
N ARG A 51 -0.30 27.15 -6.55
CA ARG A 51 1.13 26.87 -6.74
C ARG A 51 1.33 25.36 -6.80
N VAL A 52 1.70 24.83 -7.96
CA VAL A 52 2.11 23.44 -8.11
C VAL A 52 3.41 23.20 -7.32
N LYS A 53 3.41 22.18 -6.48
CA LYS A 53 4.53 21.81 -5.60
C LYS A 53 5.28 20.62 -6.19
N ASN A 54 6.57 20.78 -6.45
CA ASN A 54 7.44 19.66 -6.81
C ASN A 54 7.78 18.84 -5.57
N VAL A 55 7.52 17.53 -5.60
CA VAL A 55 7.87 16.59 -4.55
C VAL A 55 8.58 15.40 -5.19
N ALA A 56 9.78 15.08 -4.73
CA ALA A 56 10.51 13.91 -5.20
C ALA A 56 9.86 12.62 -4.68
N GLN A 57 9.89 11.56 -5.49
CA GLN A 57 9.24 10.29 -5.16
C GLN A 57 9.75 9.70 -3.83
N PHE A 58 11.01 9.90 -3.46
CA PHE A 58 11.57 9.42 -2.19
C PHE A 58 11.11 10.23 -0.97
N GLU A 59 10.63 11.47 -1.16
CA GLU A 59 10.08 12.33 -0.11
C GLU A 59 8.57 12.14 0.07
N PHE A 60 7.90 11.50 -0.87
CA PHE A 60 6.45 11.52 -1.00
C PHE A 60 5.71 11.01 0.25
N ILE A 61 6.19 9.92 0.87
CA ILE A 61 5.62 9.38 2.11
C ILE A 61 5.76 10.40 3.25
N SER A 62 6.97 10.91 3.47
CA SER A 62 7.25 11.87 4.54
C SER A 62 6.48 13.17 4.32
N TYR A 63 6.40 13.62 3.09
CA TYR A 63 5.69 14.83 2.70
C TYR A 63 4.20 14.77 3.04
N LEU A 64 3.52 13.70 2.64
CA LEU A 64 2.08 13.54 2.92
C LEU A 64 1.81 13.28 4.41
N LEU A 65 2.58 12.40 5.06
CA LEU A 65 2.36 12.06 6.46
C LEU A 65 2.66 13.23 7.41
N SER A 66 3.51 14.19 7.03
CA SER A 66 3.79 15.38 7.84
C SER A 66 2.75 16.50 7.67
N ARG A 67 1.89 16.44 6.64
CA ARG A 67 0.97 17.53 6.27
C ARG A 67 -0.50 17.16 6.39
N CYS A 68 -0.84 15.90 6.18
CA CYS A 68 -2.21 15.43 6.07
C CYS A 68 -2.60 14.57 7.27
N ALA A 69 -3.81 14.79 7.77
CA ALA A 69 -4.43 14.01 8.84
C ALA A 69 -5.44 12.98 8.32
N SER A 70 -5.87 13.09 7.05
CA SER A 70 -6.92 12.26 6.46
C SER A 70 -6.71 12.07 4.96
N ILE A 71 -7.40 11.08 4.38
CA ILE A 71 -7.42 10.88 2.93
C ILE A 71 -8.05 12.08 2.19
N ALA A 72 -9.02 12.75 2.77
CA ALA A 72 -9.60 13.95 2.19
C ALA A 72 -8.54 15.06 2.01
N GLU A 73 -7.68 15.27 3.01
CA GLU A 73 -6.56 16.22 2.92
C GLU A 73 -5.49 15.74 1.94
N VAL A 74 -5.19 14.44 1.88
CA VAL A 74 -4.29 13.85 0.87
C VAL A 74 -4.79 14.14 -0.53
N ARG A 75 -6.07 13.93 -0.83
CA ARG A 75 -6.65 14.22 -2.15
C ARG A 75 -6.52 15.70 -2.52
N ALA A 76 -6.75 16.59 -1.57
CA ALA A 76 -6.59 18.03 -1.77
C ALA A 76 -5.12 18.40 -2.06
N GLU A 77 -4.16 17.83 -1.31
CA GLU A 77 -2.75 18.07 -1.51
C GLU A 77 -2.23 17.53 -2.85
N LEU A 78 -2.72 16.34 -3.26
CA LEU A 78 -2.35 15.72 -4.55
C LEU A 78 -2.83 16.52 -5.77
N ALA A 79 -3.89 17.33 -5.64
CA ALA A 79 -4.40 18.14 -6.73
C ALA A 79 -3.40 19.21 -7.21
N ASP A 80 -2.51 19.68 -6.33
CA ASP A 80 -1.51 20.70 -6.59
C ASP A 80 -0.07 20.17 -6.57
N LEU A 81 0.09 18.83 -6.70
CA LEU A 81 1.39 18.17 -6.57
C LEU A 81 1.93 17.71 -7.91
N ASN A 82 3.20 18.01 -8.16
CA ASN A 82 4.01 17.46 -9.24
C ASN A 82 5.00 16.45 -8.65
N LEU A 83 4.73 15.15 -8.87
CA LEU A 83 5.60 14.07 -8.40
C LEU A 83 6.77 13.90 -9.36
N THR A 84 7.99 14.19 -8.88
CA THR A 84 9.16 14.27 -9.72
C THR A 84 10.07 13.06 -9.64
N GLY A 85 10.77 12.79 -10.75
CA GLY A 85 11.81 11.76 -10.86
C GLY A 85 13.17 12.20 -10.32
N THR A 86 13.24 13.17 -9.44
CA THR A 86 14.50 13.62 -8.84
C THR A 86 15.18 12.45 -8.09
N PRO A 87 16.43 12.09 -8.42
CA PRO A 87 17.13 11.04 -7.70
C PRO A 87 17.52 11.50 -6.30
N TYR A 88 17.55 10.55 -5.34
CA TYR A 88 18.05 10.86 -4.00
C TYR A 88 19.54 11.22 -4.01
N SER A 89 20.32 10.54 -4.84
CA SER A 89 21.73 10.83 -5.11
C SER A 89 22.14 10.18 -6.45
N GLU A 90 23.36 10.44 -6.90
CA GLU A 90 23.93 9.79 -8.09
C GLU A 90 23.91 8.25 -8.02
N HIS A 91 23.96 7.67 -6.83
CA HIS A 91 23.99 6.23 -6.61
C HIS A 91 22.59 5.63 -6.38
N PHE A 92 21.57 6.46 -6.12
CA PHE A 92 20.19 6.05 -5.87
C PHE A 92 19.24 6.74 -6.86
N PRO A 93 19.03 6.11 -8.04
CA PRO A 93 18.08 6.61 -9.03
C PRO A 93 16.66 6.60 -8.48
N PRO A 94 15.71 7.26 -9.14
CA PRO A 94 14.30 7.25 -8.74
C PRO A 94 13.75 5.83 -8.65
N ALA A 95 13.25 5.45 -7.48
CA ALA A 95 12.58 4.18 -7.30
C ALA A 95 11.22 4.19 -8.02
N GLN A 96 10.92 3.17 -8.78
CA GLN A 96 9.64 3.03 -9.49
C GLN A 96 8.60 2.46 -8.51
N LEU A 97 7.78 3.35 -7.95
CA LEU A 97 6.83 3.02 -6.89
C LEU A 97 5.40 3.43 -7.26
N HIS A 98 4.45 2.77 -6.63
CA HIS A 98 3.09 3.22 -6.40
C HIS A 98 2.76 3.08 -4.90
N TRP A 99 1.66 3.67 -4.45
CA TRP A 99 1.42 3.81 -3.03
C TRP A 99 -0.01 3.44 -2.64
N ILE A 100 -0.14 2.79 -1.48
CA ILE A 100 -1.38 2.64 -0.76
C ILE A 100 -1.38 3.61 0.42
N ILE A 101 -2.48 4.33 0.59
CA ILE A 101 -2.66 5.31 1.67
C ILE A 101 -4.00 5.02 2.32
N ALA A 102 -4.03 4.98 3.64
CA ALA A 102 -5.24 4.65 4.39
C ALA A 102 -5.38 5.50 5.66
N ASP A 103 -6.60 5.84 5.98
CA ASP A 103 -7.02 6.28 7.29
C ASP A 103 -8.09 5.33 7.85
N LYS A 104 -8.81 5.72 8.89
CA LYS A 104 -9.85 4.88 9.50
C LYS A 104 -11.10 4.72 8.63
N GLU A 105 -11.34 5.60 7.66
CA GLU A 105 -12.58 5.66 6.87
C GLU A 105 -12.38 5.03 5.47
N GLU A 106 -11.24 5.32 4.82
CA GLU A 106 -11.02 4.91 3.43
C GLU A 106 -9.57 4.52 3.13
N THR A 107 -9.40 3.86 2.00
CA THR A 107 -8.10 3.51 1.43
C THR A 107 -8.04 3.95 -0.03
N ILE A 108 -6.94 4.54 -0.44
CA ILE A 108 -6.66 4.92 -1.83
C ILE A 108 -5.38 4.30 -2.34
N THR A 109 -5.30 4.16 -3.66
CA THR A 109 -4.06 3.82 -4.37
C THR A 109 -3.65 5.01 -5.24
N VAL A 110 -2.37 5.38 -5.19
CA VAL A 110 -1.80 6.47 -5.98
C VAL A 110 -0.74 5.90 -6.91
N GLU A 111 -0.90 6.16 -8.21
CA GLU A 111 0.01 5.72 -9.27
C GLU A 111 0.40 6.89 -10.16
N SER A 112 1.71 7.12 -10.33
CA SER A 112 2.24 8.07 -11.31
C SER A 112 2.60 7.30 -12.58
N VAL A 113 1.84 7.50 -13.63
CA VAL A 113 1.97 6.79 -14.91
C VAL A 113 2.12 7.77 -16.07
N ALA A 114 2.32 7.28 -17.30
CA ALA A 114 2.53 8.12 -18.48
C ALA A 114 1.42 9.17 -18.70
N GLU A 115 0.17 8.81 -18.39
CA GLU A 115 -1.00 9.70 -18.52
C GLU A 115 -1.11 10.70 -17.36
N GLY A 116 -0.33 10.56 -16.30
CA GLY A 116 -0.31 11.44 -15.14
C GLY A 116 -0.49 10.72 -13.81
N LEU A 117 -0.76 11.51 -12.77
CA LEU A 117 -1.02 10.99 -11.43
C LEU A 117 -2.47 10.47 -11.37
N LYS A 118 -2.63 9.18 -11.10
CA LYS A 118 -3.93 8.54 -10.92
C LYS A 118 -4.18 8.26 -9.45
N ILE A 119 -5.39 8.54 -8.99
CA ILE A 119 -5.84 8.31 -7.62
C ILE A 119 -7.08 7.43 -7.70
N TYR A 120 -6.99 6.22 -7.16
CA TYR A 120 -8.08 5.26 -7.15
C TYR A 120 -8.63 5.09 -5.75
N ASP A 121 -9.95 5.00 -5.64
CA ASP A 121 -10.57 4.41 -4.45
C ASP A 121 -10.19 2.93 -4.39
N ASN A 122 -9.74 2.47 -3.22
CA ASN A 122 -9.30 1.09 -3.05
C ASN A 122 -10.19 0.33 -2.06
N PRO A 123 -11.37 -0.14 -2.50
CA PRO A 123 -12.29 -0.87 -1.63
C PRO A 123 -11.76 -2.24 -1.20
N ALA A 124 -10.80 -2.79 -1.93
CA ALA A 124 -10.13 -4.04 -1.54
C ALA A 124 -9.19 -3.83 -0.34
N GLY A 125 -8.70 -2.59 -0.12
CA GLY A 125 -7.73 -2.26 0.92
C GLY A 125 -6.41 -3.03 0.77
N VAL A 126 -6.03 -3.35 -0.47
CA VAL A 126 -4.86 -4.16 -0.84
C VAL A 126 -4.13 -3.51 -1.99
N LEU A 127 -2.82 -3.58 -1.98
CA LEU A 127 -1.96 -3.25 -3.10
C LEU A 127 -0.80 -4.26 -3.13
N THR A 128 -0.41 -4.69 -4.33
CA THR A 128 0.79 -5.51 -4.54
C THR A 128 1.76 -4.77 -5.45
N ASN A 129 2.16 -5.34 -6.57
CA ASN A 129 3.08 -4.72 -7.52
C ASN A 129 2.38 -4.52 -8.87
N ASN A 130 3.06 -4.82 -10.01
CA ASN A 130 2.46 -4.83 -11.34
C ASN A 130 1.31 -5.86 -11.46
N PRO A 131 0.34 -5.62 -12.33
CA PRO A 131 0.10 -4.47 -13.20
C PRO A 131 -0.53 -3.28 -12.44
N PRO A 132 -0.93 -2.18 -13.14
CA PRO A 132 -1.69 -1.08 -12.55
C PRO A 132 -2.92 -1.54 -11.77
N PHE A 133 -3.29 -0.76 -10.76
CA PHE A 133 -4.30 -1.12 -9.77
C PHE A 133 -5.68 -1.40 -10.39
N ASP A 134 -6.10 -0.63 -11.38
CA ASP A 134 -7.37 -0.85 -12.09
C ASP A 134 -7.44 -2.22 -12.76
N LEU A 135 -6.32 -2.70 -13.32
CA LEU A 135 -6.23 -4.03 -13.90
C LEU A 135 -6.26 -5.13 -12.83
N GLN A 136 -5.65 -4.90 -11.66
CA GLN A 136 -5.74 -5.83 -10.54
C GLN A 136 -7.18 -5.95 -10.04
N MET A 137 -7.88 -4.83 -9.89
CA MET A 137 -9.29 -4.80 -9.51
C MET A 137 -10.18 -5.47 -10.56
N PHE A 138 -9.93 -5.20 -11.85
CA PHE A 138 -10.64 -5.87 -12.93
C PHE A 138 -10.47 -7.39 -12.88
N HIS A 139 -9.26 -7.85 -12.60
CA HIS A 139 -8.93 -9.28 -12.51
C HIS A 139 -9.70 -10.03 -11.42
N LEU A 140 -10.06 -9.36 -10.31
CA LEU A 140 -10.89 -9.97 -9.25
C LEU A 140 -12.23 -10.50 -9.75
N ASN A 141 -12.76 -9.98 -10.87
CA ASN A 141 -14.00 -10.50 -11.46
C ASN A 141 -13.94 -12.00 -11.79
N ASN A 142 -12.74 -12.53 -12.07
CA ASN A 142 -12.54 -13.94 -12.36
C ASN A 142 -12.70 -14.84 -11.12
N TYR A 143 -12.67 -14.26 -9.92
CA TYR A 143 -12.65 -14.97 -8.64
C TYR A 143 -13.91 -14.74 -7.79
N ARG A 144 -14.92 -14.07 -8.33
CA ARG A 144 -16.15 -13.72 -7.59
C ARG A 144 -16.96 -14.94 -7.10
N GLN A 145 -16.65 -16.15 -7.58
CA GLN A 145 -17.26 -17.39 -7.12
C GLN A 145 -16.60 -17.95 -5.86
N LEU A 146 -15.42 -17.46 -5.46
CA LEU A 146 -14.73 -17.91 -4.27
C LEU A 146 -15.51 -17.52 -3.01
N SER A 147 -15.52 -18.43 -2.06
CA SER A 147 -16.27 -18.27 -0.81
C SER A 147 -15.57 -19.04 0.34
N PRO A 148 -15.67 -18.58 1.60
CA PRO A 148 -15.28 -19.38 2.76
C PRO A 148 -16.23 -20.55 3.02
N GLN A 149 -17.41 -20.55 2.40
CA GLN A 149 -18.44 -21.59 2.56
C GLN A 149 -18.13 -22.82 1.69
N GLN A 150 -18.67 -23.97 2.09
CA GLN A 150 -18.59 -25.18 1.26
C GLN A 150 -19.48 -25.04 0.02
N PRO A 151 -18.97 -25.40 -1.18
CA PRO A 151 -19.72 -25.28 -2.40
C PRO A 151 -20.80 -26.37 -2.52
N GLU A 152 -21.92 -25.99 -3.14
CA GLU A 152 -22.90 -26.94 -3.67
C GLU A 152 -22.41 -27.53 -4.99
N ASN A 153 -22.91 -28.74 -5.33
CA ASN A 153 -22.65 -29.33 -6.65
C ASN A 153 -23.41 -28.57 -7.74
N ARG A 154 -22.73 -27.60 -8.38
CA ARG A 154 -23.23 -26.86 -9.54
C ARG A 154 -22.64 -27.35 -10.86
N PHE A 155 -21.72 -28.33 -10.80
CA PHE A 155 -21.05 -28.85 -11.99
C PHE A 155 -22.01 -29.69 -12.83
N ALA A 156 -22.63 -30.70 -12.20
CA ALA A 156 -23.65 -31.54 -12.83
C ALA A 156 -24.51 -32.17 -11.72
N PRO A 157 -25.78 -31.76 -11.55
CA PRO A 157 -26.64 -32.27 -10.47
C PRO A 157 -26.84 -33.79 -10.47
N GLN A 158 -26.74 -34.43 -11.66
CA GLN A 158 -26.87 -35.87 -11.81
C GLN A 158 -25.62 -36.68 -11.39
N LEU A 159 -24.48 -36.02 -11.18
CA LEU A 159 -23.27 -36.66 -10.70
C LEU A 159 -23.20 -36.59 -9.18
N PRO A 160 -22.88 -37.70 -8.49
CA PRO A 160 -22.81 -37.73 -7.03
C PRO A 160 -21.50 -37.12 -6.53
N LEU A 161 -21.27 -35.83 -6.85
CA LEU A 161 -20.09 -35.10 -6.39
C LEU A 161 -20.33 -34.54 -4.99
N VAL A 162 -19.40 -34.84 -4.08
CA VAL A 162 -19.48 -34.43 -2.67
C VAL A 162 -18.23 -33.67 -2.24
N THR A 163 -18.36 -32.82 -1.26
CA THR A 163 -17.20 -32.17 -0.63
C THR A 163 -16.43 -33.18 0.20
N TYR A 164 -15.12 -33.28 0.01
CA TYR A 164 -14.22 -34.21 0.69
C TYR A 164 -13.38 -33.60 1.82
N SER A 165 -13.34 -32.22 1.87
CA SER A 165 -12.62 -31.48 2.93
C SER A 165 -13.27 -30.12 3.19
N ARG A 166 -12.86 -29.43 4.26
CA ARG A 166 -13.22 -28.04 4.50
C ARG A 166 -12.39 -27.12 3.59
N GLY A 167 -12.89 -25.89 3.35
CA GLY A 167 -12.19 -24.88 2.54
C GLY A 167 -12.35 -25.03 1.02
N MET A 168 -13.18 -25.97 0.56
CA MET A 168 -13.36 -26.21 -0.89
C MET A 168 -14.03 -25.03 -1.63
N GLY A 169 -14.70 -24.11 -0.93
CA GLY A 169 -15.23 -22.89 -1.54
C GLY A 169 -14.15 -21.94 -2.08
N ALA A 170 -12.91 -22.10 -1.64
CA ALA A 170 -11.74 -21.35 -2.12
C ALA A 170 -10.95 -22.08 -3.22
N ILE A 171 -11.48 -23.19 -3.80
CA ILE A 171 -10.83 -23.87 -4.94
C ILE A 171 -10.72 -22.89 -6.12
N GLY A 172 -9.49 -22.71 -6.60
CA GLY A 172 -9.15 -21.72 -7.63
C GLY A 172 -8.51 -20.45 -7.08
N LEU A 173 -8.41 -20.29 -5.75
CA LEU A 173 -7.59 -19.24 -5.16
C LEU A 173 -6.12 -19.47 -5.58
N PRO A 174 -5.46 -18.46 -6.24
CA PRO A 174 -4.14 -18.68 -6.80
C PRO A 174 -3.09 -18.83 -5.68
N GLY A 175 -2.15 -19.77 -5.86
CA GLY A 175 -1.12 -20.12 -4.88
C GLY A 175 0.29 -19.66 -5.24
N ASP A 176 0.52 -19.18 -6.47
CA ASP A 176 1.83 -18.72 -6.92
C ASP A 176 2.21 -17.34 -6.33
N LEU A 177 3.48 -16.95 -6.49
CA LEU A 177 4.03 -15.74 -5.89
C LEU A 177 3.96 -14.49 -6.79
N SER A 178 3.34 -14.59 -7.97
CA SER A 178 3.16 -13.43 -8.83
C SER A 178 2.32 -12.32 -8.16
N SER A 179 2.53 -11.09 -8.58
CA SER A 179 1.85 -9.93 -8.00
C SER A 179 0.32 -10.06 -8.08
N MET A 180 -0.23 -10.46 -9.23
CA MET A 180 -1.68 -10.63 -9.40
C MET A 180 -2.24 -11.74 -8.53
N SER A 181 -1.54 -12.87 -8.42
CA SER A 181 -1.94 -13.99 -7.56
C SER A 181 -1.91 -13.62 -6.08
N ARG A 182 -0.88 -12.90 -5.65
CA ARG A 182 -0.81 -12.35 -4.28
C ARG A 182 -1.92 -11.34 -4.01
N PHE A 183 -2.25 -10.48 -4.99
CA PHE A 183 -3.37 -9.54 -4.85
C PHE A 183 -4.69 -10.26 -4.60
N VAL A 184 -5.04 -11.24 -5.44
CA VAL A 184 -6.28 -12.03 -5.29
C VAL A 184 -6.29 -12.74 -3.93
N ARG A 185 -5.18 -13.40 -3.57
CA ARG A 185 -5.09 -14.19 -2.33
C ARG A 185 -5.24 -13.32 -1.10
N VAL A 186 -4.53 -12.20 -1.01
CA VAL A 186 -4.61 -11.33 0.17
C VAL A 186 -5.94 -10.57 0.20
N ALA A 187 -6.53 -10.20 -0.95
CA ALA A 187 -7.85 -9.58 -1.00
C ALA A 187 -8.93 -10.54 -0.49
N PHE A 188 -8.91 -11.82 -0.91
CA PHE A 188 -9.81 -12.85 -0.39
C PHE A 188 -9.60 -13.06 1.12
N THR A 189 -8.36 -13.23 1.55
CA THR A 189 -8.03 -13.48 2.96
C THR A 189 -8.49 -12.31 3.83
N ARG A 190 -8.17 -11.06 3.44
CA ARG A 190 -8.59 -9.85 4.16
C ARG A 190 -10.11 -9.72 4.24
N ALA A 191 -10.82 -9.97 3.15
CA ALA A 191 -12.28 -9.81 3.08
C ALA A 191 -13.03 -10.80 3.99
N HIS A 192 -12.43 -11.95 4.28
CA HIS A 192 -13.06 -13.02 5.07
C HIS A 192 -12.39 -13.26 6.44
N ALA A 193 -11.29 -12.56 6.72
CA ALA A 193 -10.63 -12.64 8.02
C ALA A 193 -11.51 -12.06 9.13
N VAL A 194 -11.53 -12.72 10.28
CA VAL A 194 -12.25 -12.29 11.47
C VAL A 194 -11.27 -12.18 12.63
N SER A 195 -11.38 -11.14 13.42
CA SER A 195 -10.65 -10.99 14.68
C SER A 195 -11.59 -10.55 15.80
N ASP A 196 -11.20 -10.81 17.04
CA ASP A 196 -11.83 -10.20 18.20
C ASP A 196 -11.47 -8.72 18.31
N ASP A 197 -12.19 -7.98 19.16
CA ASP A 197 -12.01 -6.53 19.37
C ASP A 197 -10.69 -6.19 20.08
N ALA A 198 -10.02 -7.16 20.69
CA ALA A 198 -8.74 -6.96 21.37
C ALA A 198 -7.63 -6.58 20.35
N GLU A 199 -6.83 -5.58 20.68
CA GLU A 199 -5.69 -5.16 19.85
C GLU A 199 -4.76 -6.32 19.49
N SER A 200 -4.41 -7.16 20.47
CA SER A 200 -3.55 -8.32 20.24
C SER A 200 -4.15 -9.32 19.25
N ALA A 201 -5.47 -9.51 19.25
CA ALA A 201 -6.17 -10.35 18.30
C ALA A 201 -6.13 -9.75 16.90
N SER A 202 -6.42 -8.45 16.77
CA SER A 202 -6.36 -7.72 15.49
C SER A 202 -4.96 -7.70 14.90
N VAL A 203 -3.93 -7.45 15.72
CA VAL A 203 -2.52 -7.49 15.29
C VAL A 203 -2.12 -8.89 14.85
N SER A 204 -2.48 -9.91 15.62
CA SER A 204 -2.23 -11.31 15.24
C SER A 204 -2.90 -11.66 13.91
N GLN A 205 -4.19 -11.30 13.75
CA GLN A 205 -4.93 -11.54 12.51
C GLN A 205 -4.31 -10.82 11.32
N PHE A 206 -3.79 -9.60 11.51
CA PHE A 206 -3.11 -8.86 10.45
C PHE A 206 -1.86 -9.59 9.94
N PHE A 207 -1.04 -10.13 10.85
CA PHE A 207 0.12 -10.93 10.47
C PHE A 207 -0.29 -12.24 9.77
N HIS A 208 -1.39 -12.88 10.14
CA HIS A 208 -1.92 -14.04 9.42
C HIS A 208 -2.40 -13.67 7.99
N ILE A 209 -3.03 -12.49 7.81
CA ILE A 209 -3.42 -12.02 6.48
C ILE A 209 -2.18 -11.85 5.60
N LEU A 210 -1.16 -11.13 6.07
CA LEU A 210 0.08 -10.91 5.31
C LEU A 210 0.90 -12.19 5.13
N GLY A 211 0.93 -13.08 6.12
CA GLY A 211 1.56 -14.39 6.02
C GLY A 211 1.01 -15.26 4.88
N SER A 212 -0.22 -15.01 4.44
CA SER A 212 -0.79 -15.70 3.28
C SER A 212 -0.06 -15.38 1.96
N VAL A 213 0.74 -14.32 1.91
CA VAL A 213 1.50 -13.85 0.74
C VAL A 213 3.00 -13.73 1.00
N ASP A 214 3.50 -14.33 2.09
CA ASP A 214 4.93 -14.40 2.37
C ASP A 214 5.70 -15.08 1.23
N GLN A 215 6.87 -14.55 0.95
CA GLN A 215 7.79 -15.11 -0.04
C GLN A 215 8.95 -15.83 0.66
N GLN A 216 9.01 -17.13 0.46
CA GLN A 216 10.01 -17.99 1.07
C GLN A 216 11.28 -18.02 0.21
N ARG A 217 12.44 -18.06 0.86
CA ARG A 217 13.73 -18.16 0.18
C ARG A 217 13.78 -19.40 -0.70
N GLY A 218 14.15 -19.21 -1.97
CA GLY A 218 14.25 -20.29 -2.96
C GLY A 218 13.00 -20.45 -3.83
N CYS A 219 11.86 -19.81 -3.49
CA CYS A 219 10.61 -19.96 -4.26
C CYS A 219 10.43 -18.91 -5.36
N CYS A 220 11.19 -17.82 -5.34
CA CYS A 220 11.20 -16.79 -6.37
C CYS A 220 12.63 -16.35 -6.65
N GLU A 221 13.21 -16.81 -7.77
CA GLU A 221 14.54 -16.43 -8.20
C GLU A 221 14.48 -15.16 -9.04
N VAL A 222 15.29 -14.14 -8.68
CA VAL A 222 15.37 -12.85 -9.38
C VAL A 222 16.66 -12.71 -10.19
N ALA A 223 17.70 -13.46 -9.83
CA ALA A 223 18.95 -13.61 -10.56
C ALA A 223 19.64 -14.88 -10.06
N ASP A 224 20.69 -15.33 -10.75
CA ASP A 224 21.44 -16.55 -10.40
C ASP A 224 21.83 -16.56 -8.91
N GLY A 225 21.26 -17.50 -8.17
CA GLY A 225 21.44 -17.67 -6.72
C GLY A 225 20.88 -16.55 -5.84
N LYS A 226 20.06 -15.63 -6.39
CA LYS A 226 19.39 -14.55 -5.64
C LYS A 226 17.89 -14.75 -5.63
N TYR A 227 17.30 -14.66 -4.46
CA TYR A 227 15.89 -14.94 -4.24
C TYR A 227 15.16 -13.74 -3.64
N GLU A 228 13.94 -13.50 -4.11
CA GLU A 228 13.01 -12.60 -3.44
C GLU A 228 12.47 -13.26 -2.17
N ILE A 229 12.46 -12.51 -1.08
CA ILE A 229 11.96 -12.98 0.22
C ILE A 229 11.18 -11.86 0.92
N THR A 230 10.28 -12.21 1.79
CA THR A 230 9.67 -11.27 2.73
C THR A 230 10.68 -10.91 3.82
N ILE A 231 11.44 -9.83 3.62
CA ILE A 231 12.52 -9.42 4.53
C ILE A 231 11.97 -9.10 5.92
N TYR A 232 10.84 -8.40 5.96
CA TYR A 232 10.06 -8.12 7.18
C TYR A 232 8.59 -7.92 6.83
N THR A 233 7.73 -8.11 7.82
CA THR A 233 6.30 -7.77 7.75
C THR A 233 6.00 -6.75 8.82
N SER A 234 5.27 -5.69 8.49
CA SER A 234 4.90 -4.65 9.44
C SER A 234 3.40 -4.41 9.49
N CYS A 235 2.94 -3.99 10.66
CA CYS A 235 1.57 -3.63 10.97
C CYS A 235 1.55 -2.30 11.72
N CYS A 236 0.68 -1.38 11.31
CA CYS A 236 0.47 -0.12 12.04
C CYS A 236 -0.91 -0.14 12.71
N ASN A 237 -0.96 -0.06 14.04
CA ASN A 237 -2.18 0.39 14.71
C ASN A 237 -2.21 1.93 14.65
N ALA A 238 -2.78 2.46 13.58
CA ALA A 238 -2.79 3.88 13.30
C ALA A 238 -3.58 4.69 14.33
N SER A 239 -4.61 4.10 14.95
CA SER A 239 -5.41 4.74 16.00
C SER A 239 -4.64 4.92 17.32
N ARG A 240 -3.66 4.05 17.59
CA ARG A 240 -2.85 4.08 18.82
C ARG A 240 -1.41 4.51 18.59
N GLY A 241 -1.01 4.74 17.35
CA GLY A 241 0.35 5.14 17.02
C GLY A 241 1.40 4.06 17.34
N ILE A 242 1.05 2.78 17.18
CA ILE A 242 1.96 1.66 17.46
C ILE A 242 2.33 0.97 16.16
N TYR A 243 3.63 0.84 15.91
CA TYR A 243 4.20 0.11 14.79
C TYR A 243 4.68 -1.26 15.26
N TYR A 244 4.18 -2.34 14.64
CA TYR A 244 4.56 -3.71 14.91
C TYR A 244 5.33 -4.28 13.72
N TYR A 245 6.27 -5.18 13.98
CA TYR A 245 6.96 -5.88 12.91
C TYR A 245 7.43 -7.29 13.32
N THR A 246 7.62 -8.14 12.32
CA THR A 246 8.40 -9.37 12.36
C THR A 246 9.45 -9.31 11.26
N THR A 247 10.53 -10.10 11.37
CA THR A 247 11.52 -10.24 10.30
C THR A 247 11.58 -11.68 9.79
N TYR A 248 12.22 -11.91 8.66
CA TYR A 248 12.29 -13.25 8.06
C TYR A 248 12.82 -14.32 9.01
N ASN A 249 13.83 -14.01 9.81
CA ASN A 249 14.40 -14.96 10.77
C ASN A 249 13.79 -14.84 12.17
N ASN A 250 13.06 -13.80 12.49
CA ASN A 250 12.45 -13.59 13.80
C ASN A 250 10.95 -13.35 13.67
N SER A 251 10.16 -14.38 13.96
CA SER A 251 8.69 -14.34 13.92
C SER A 251 8.07 -13.71 15.18
N ARG A 252 8.86 -13.34 16.19
CA ARG A 252 8.38 -12.63 17.36
C ARG A 252 7.90 -11.22 16.95
N VAL A 253 6.66 -10.91 17.29
CA VAL A 253 6.12 -9.57 17.05
C VAL A 253 6.80 -8.57 17.98
N THR A 254 7.48 -7.61 17.40
CA THR A 254 8.15 -6.49 18.09
C THR A 254 7.37 -5.22 17.82
N ALA A 255 7.28 -4.32 18.80
CA ALA A 255 6.50 -3.08 18.70
C ALA A 255 7.30 -1.84 19.10
N VAL A 256 6.99 -0.72 18.43
CA VAL A 256 7.42 0.63 18.80
C VAL A 256 6.17 1.50 18.96
N ASP A 257 5.97 2.03 20.16
CA ASP A 257 4.87 2.95 20.48
C ASP A 257 5.39 4.39 20.37
N MET A 258 4.90 5.14 19.36
CA MET A 258 5.35 6.50 19.09
C MET A 258 5.07 7.47 20.28
N HIS A 259 4.02 7.20 21.05
CA HIS A 259 3.65 8.06 22.19
C HIS A 259 4.54 7.89 23.43
N ARG A 260 5.49 6.96 23.39
CA ARG A 260 6.55 6.84 24.40
C ARG A 260 7.77 7.69 24.07
N GLU A 261 7.77 8.29 22.90
CA GLU A 261 8.83 9.16 22.41
C GLU A 261 8.41 10.63 22.48
N ASN A 262 9.40 11.52 22.49
CA ASN A 262 9.15 12.95 22.32
C ASN A 262 8.93 13.25 20.82
N LEU A 263 7.67 13.40 20.41
CA LEU A 263 7.31 13.63 19.00
C LEU A 263 7.76 15.01 18.49
N ASP A 264 8.07 15.96 19.38
CA ASP A 264 8.55 17.29 19.03
C ASP A 264 10.10 17.39 19.07
N ASP A 265 10.80 16.25 19.24
CA ASP A 265 12.26 16.25 19.27
C ASP A 265 12.84 16.51 17.88
N ALA A 266 13.91 17.30 17.82
CA ALA A 266 14.68 17.51 16.59
C ALA A 266 15.57 16.32 16.22
N VAL A 267 15.77 15.36 17.15
CA VAL A 267 16.60 14.17 16.97
C VAL A 267 15.73 12.95 16.67
N LEU A 268 16.07 12.21 15.62
CA LEU A 268 15.37 10.98 15.26
C LEU A 268 15.65 9.85 16.26
N SER A 269 14.61 9.30 16.88
CA SER A 269 14.69 8.03 17.61
C SER A 269 14.90 6.87 16.65
N ARG A 270 15.88 6.00 16.91
CA ARG A 270 16.26 4.89 16.03
C ARG A 270 16.24 3.57 16.78
N TYR A 271 15.57 2.58 16.20
CA TYR A 271 15.44 1.22 16.72
C TYR A 271 16.01 0.23 15.70
N PRO A 272 17.12 -0.48 16.04
CA PRO A 272 17.61 -1.57 15.18
C PRO A 272 16.55 -2.67 15.07
N MET A 273 16.31 -3.16 13.86
CA MET A 273 15.43 -4.31 13.66
C MET A 273 16.01 -5.56 14.32
N LEU A 274 15.17 -6.31 15.04
CA LEU A 274 15.54 -7.58 15.64
C LEU A 274 15.46 -8.67 14.57
N THR A 275 16.62 -9.16 14.13
CA THR A 275 16.74 -10.13 13.03
C THR A 275 17.14 -11.52 13.47
N GLU A 276 17.62 -11.68 14.72
CA GLU A 276 18.00 -12.98 15.27
C GLU A 276 16.76 -13.75 15.75
N MET A 277 16.74 -15.06 15.48
CA MET A 277 15.65 -15.92 15.92
C MET A 277 15.55 -15.95 17.45
N ASP A 278 14.36 -15.73 17.96
CA ASP A 278 14.05 -15.77 19.39
C ASP A 278 13.24 -17.03 19.70
N ILE A 279 13.87 -17.98 20.36
CA ILE A 279 13.28 -19.28 20.73
C ILE A 279 13.11 -19.37 22.24
N LEU A 280 11.86 -19.38 22.69
CA LEU A 280 11.54 -19.65 24.10
C LEU A 280 11.51 -21.16 24.36
N LEU A 281 12.44 -21.65 25.19
CA LEU A 281 12.40 -23.03 25.69
C LEU A 281 11.43 -23.13 26.87
N GLN A 282 10.34 -23.86 26.72
CA GLN A 282 9.32 -24.00 27.78
C GLN A 282 9.75 -24.95 28.90
N ASN A 283 10.73 -25.79 28.66
CA ASN A 283 11.24 -26.79 29.60
C ASN A 283 12.65 -26.48 30.13
N ALA A 284 13.07 -25.22 30.04
CA ALA A 284 14.36 -24.75 30.56
C ALA A 284 14.26 -24.26 31.99
#